data_6ef848fd3e2d9353704bbf6a5818b95e
#
_entry.id   6ef848fd3e2d9353704bbf6a5818b95e
#
_cell.length_a   1.000
_cell.length_b   1.000
_cell.length_c   1.000
_cell.angle_alpha   90.00
_cell.angle_beta   90.00
_cell.angle_gamma   90.00
#
_symmetry.space_group_name_H-M   'P 1'
#
loop_
_entity.id
_entity.type
_entity.pdbx_description
1 polymer ?
#
loop_
_entity_poly.entity_id
_entity_poly.type
_entity_poly.pdbx_seq_one_letter_code
_entity_poly.pdbx_strand_id
1 'polypeptide(L)' 'MTARDVCLSPAEWKNALVQLQLAKQLGLIDDASPEALEARRQAKNAENARLQAAGTVFYGPRQYTPAMYLQYELTRF' A
#
# COMPACT_ATOMS: atom_id res chain seq x y z
N MET A 1 10.18 -1.67 -1.12
CA MET A 1 9.67 -1.40 0.24
C MET A 1 10.21 -2.45 1.18
N THR A 2 10.69 -2.04 2.32
CA THR A 2 11.32 -2.92 3.31
C THR A 2 10.62 -2.76 4.66
N ALA A 3 10.95 -3.66 5.62
CA ALA A 3 10.42 -3.54 6.99
C ALA A 3 10.72 -2.18 7.60
N ARG A 4 11.90 -1.64 7.30
CA ARG A 4 12.32 -0.34 7.80
C ARG A 4 11.44 0.79 7.24
N ASP A 5 11.10 0.70 5.96
CA ASP A 5 10.26 1.71 5.30
C ASP A 5 8.87 1.79 5.90
N VAL A 6 8.35 0.67 6.40
CA VAL A 6 7.02 0.59 6.99
C VAL A 6 7.05 0.63 8.52
N CYS A 7 8.21 0.85 9.12
CA CYS A 7 8.38 0.94 10.57
C CYS A 7 7.91 -0.30 11.32
N LEU A 8 8.11 -1.47 10.74
CA LEU A 8 7.74 -2.76 11.34
C LEU A 8 8.97 -3.55 11.75
N SER A 9 8.81 -4.41 12.76
CA SER A 9 9.83 -5.39 13.09
C SER A 9 9.91 -6.45 11.99
N PRO A 10 11.02 -7.21 11.89
CA PRO A 10 11.11 -8.27 10.88
C PRO A 10 9.97 -9.29 10.96
N ALA A 11 9.52 -9.64 12.17
CA ALA A 11 8.40 -10.56 12.34
C ALA A 11 7.08 -9.98 11.84
N GLU A 12 6.81 -8.72 12.16
CA GLU A 12 5.60 -8.03 11.69
C GLU A 12 5.61 -7.86 10.17
N TRP A 13 6.77 -7.54 9.60
CA TRP A 13 6.92 -7.42 8.16
C TRP A 13 6.66 -8.75 7.46
N LYS A 14 7.19 -9.85 8.03
CA LYS A 14 6.95 -11.19 7.50
C LYS A 14 5.47 -11.53 7.51
N ASN A 15 4.76 -11.20 8.59
CA ASN A 15 3.31 -11.43 8.67
C ASN A 15 2.55 -10.61 7.62
N ALA A 16 2.95 -9.36 7.40
CA ALA A 16 2.36 -8.53 6.37
C ALA A 16 2.54 -9.14 4.98
N LEU A 17 3.74 -9.64 4.68
CA LEU A 17 4.03 -10.30 3.40
C LEU A 17 3.19 -11.57 3.21
N VAL A 18 2.96 -12.33 4.28
CA VAL A 18 2.08 -13.51 4.23
C VAL A 18 0.65 -13.10 3.89
N GLN A 19 0.15 -12.02 4.48
CA GLN A 19 -1.19 -11.51 4.18
C GLN A 19 -1.29 -11.03 2.73
N LEU A 20 -0.25 -10.38 2.20
CA LEU A 20 -0.21 -9.99 0.79
C LEU A 20 -0.22 -11.21 -0.12
N GLN A 21 0.50 -12.28 0.23
CA GLN A 21 0.49 -13.53 -0.53
C GLN A 21 -0.90 -14.14 -0.56
N LEU A 22 -1.58 -14.15 0.58
CA LEU A 22 -2.95 -14.64 0.66
C LEU A 22 -3.88 -13.81 -0.23
N ALA A 23 -3.74 -12.49 -0.20
CA ALA A 23 -4.54 -11.60 -1.04
C ALA A 23 -4.31 -11.89 -2.52
N LYS A 24 -3.07 -12.19 -2.92
CA LYS A 24 -2.75 -12.58 -4.28
C LYS A 24 -3.46 -13.88 -4.66
N GLN A 25 -3.43 -14.88 -3.78
CA GLN A 25 -4.10 -16.16 -4.02
C GLN A 25 -5.61 -15.99 -4.16
N LEU A 26 -6.19 -15.02 -3.46
CA LEU A 26 -7.62 -14.72 -3.54
C LEU A 26 -7.98 -13.81 -4.73
N GLY A 27 -7.00 -13.39 -5.51
CA GLY A 27 -7.23 -12.53 -6.66
C GLY A 27 -7.44 -11.06 -6.35
N LEU A 28 -7.11 -10.62 -5.12
CA LEU A 28 -7.30 -9.24 -4.70
C LEU A 28 -6.18 -8.32 -5.20
N ILE A 29 -4.99 -8.87 -5.40
CA ILE A 29 -3.84 -8.15 -5.95
C ILE A 29 -3.12 -9.04 -6.97
N ASP A 30 -2.39 -8.42 -7.88
CA ASP A 30 -1.69 -9.16 -8.95
C ASP A 30 -0.34 -9.70 -8.50
N ASP A 31 0.32 -9.00 -7.57
CA ASP A 31 1.67 -9.34 -7.13
C ASP A 31 1.84 -8.96 -5.67
N ALA A 32 2.37 -9.91 -4.88
CA ALA A 32 2.58 -9.73 -3.45
C ALA A 32 4.01 -9.29 -3.09
N SER A 33 4.86 -8.99 -4.09
CA SER A 33 6.23 -8.58 -3.82
C SER A 33 6.29 -7.17 -3.19
N PRO A 34 7.34 -6.88 -2.40
CA PRO A 34 7.53 -5.53 -1.87
C PRO A 34 7.67 -4.47 -2.96
N GLU A 35 8.27 -4.82 -4.08
CA GLU A 35 8.43 -3.92 -5.22
C GLU A 35 7.07 -3.56 -5.84
N ALA A 36 6.17 -4.52 -5.96
CA ALA A 36 4.83 -4.28 -6.47
C ALA A 36 4.01 -3.42 -5.50
N LEU A 37 4.17 -3.65 -4.19
CA LEU A 37 3.53 -2.83 -3.17
C LEU A 37 3.96 -1.37 -3.29
N GLU A 38 5.24 -1.12 -3.47
CA GLU A 38 5.77 0.23 -3.66
C GLU A 38 5.21 0.87 -4.94
N ALA A 39 5.14 0.11 -6.03
CA ALA A 39 4.57 0.61 -7.28
C ALA A 39 3.10 1.00 -7.11
N ARG A 40 2.32 0.21 -6.38
CA ARG A 40 0.92 0.54 -6.11
C ARG A 40 0.81 1.78 -5.24
N ARG A 41 1.70 1.96 -4.26
CA ARG A 41 1.73 3.15 -3.43
C ARG A 41 1.97 4.40 -4.28
N GLN A 42 2.97 4.36 -5.15
CA GLN A 42 3.28 5.48 -6.02
C GLN A 42 2.13 5.80 -6.97
N ALA A 43 1.47 4.79 -7.51
CA ALA A 43 0.32 4.97 -8.39
C ALA A 43 -0.84 5.62 -7.64
N LYS A 44 -1.09 5.22 -6.40
CA LYS A 44 -2.15 5.81 -5.58
C LYS A 44 -1.87 7.26 -5.26
N ASN A 45 -0.63 7.61 -4.93
CA ASN A 45 -0.23 8.98 -4.66
C ASN A 45 -0.38 9.85 -5.91
N ALA A 46 -0.01 9.33 -7.07
CA ALA A 46 -0.16 10.05 -8.34
C ALA A 46 -1.64 10.31 -8.66
N GLU A 47 -2.49 9.32 -8.43
CA GLU A 47 -3.94 9.46 -8.62
C GLU A 47 -4.51 10.53 -7.69
N ASN A 48 -4.14 10.49 -6.41
CA ASN A 48 -4.61 11.48 -5.43
C ASN A 48 -4.16 12.90 -5.80
N ALA A 49 -2.93 13.06 -6.25
CA ALA A 49 -2.42 14.36 -6.70
C ALA A 49 -3.21 14.88 -7.90
N ARG A 50 -3.56 14.00 -8.83
CA ARG A 50 -4.35 14.36 -10.00
C ARG A 50 -5.77 14.81 -9.61
N LEU A 51 -6.40 14.09 -8.68
CA LEU A 51 -7.73 14.43 -8.19
C LEU A 51 -7.72 15.76 -7.45
N GLN A 52 -6.69 16.04 -6.67
CA GLN A 52 -6.52 17.32 -6.00
C GLN A 52 -6.39 18.47 -7.00
N ALA A 53 -5.57 18.28 -8.04
CA ALA A 53 -5.37 19.28 -9.06
C ALA A 53 -6.65 19.56 -9.85
N ALA A 54 -7.52 18.56 -9.97
CA ALA A 54 -8.83 18.70 -10.63
C ALA A 54 -9.88 19.34 -9.73
N GLY A 55 -9.55 19.63 -8.47
CA GLY A 55 -10.50 20.22 -7.52
C GLY A 55 -11.52 19.24 -6.98
N THR A 56 -11.30 17.94 -7.18
CA THR A 56 -12.20 16.90 -6.68
C THR A 56 -12.06 16.77 -5.17
N VAL A 57 -13.18 16.74 -4.45
CA VAL A 57 -13.17 16.50 -3.02
C VAL A 57 -12.88 15.02 -2.77
N PHE A 58 -11.87 14.74 -1.93
CA PHE A 58 -11.62 13.38 -1.51
C PHE A 58 -11.22 13.36 -0.03
N TYR A 59 -11.48 12.23 0.60
CA TYR A 59 -11.18 12.02 2.02
C TYR A 59 -9.99 11.08 2.14
N GLY A 60 -9.09 11.42 3.06
CA GLY A 60 -7.90 10.63 3.31
C GLY A 60 -6.63 11.45 3.18
N PRO A 61 -5.45 10.82 3.36
CA PRO A 61 -4.19 11.54 3.27
C PRO A 61 -3.90 11.99 1.84
N ARG A 62 -3.30 13.16 1.71
CA ARG A 62 -2.86 13.67 0.41
C ARG A 62 -1.82 12.76 -0.22
N GLN A 63 -1.01 12.14 0.61
CA GLN A 63 0.08 11.28 0.18
C GLN A 63 0.25 10.15 1.18
N TYR A 64 0.36 8.92 0.67
CA TYR A 64 0.58 7.76 1.51
C TYR A 64 2.08 7.56 1.71
N THR A 65 2.51 7.47 2.97
CA THR A 65 3.83 6.94 3.31
C THR A 65 3.80 5.41 3.12
N PRO A 66 4.97 4.74 3.03
CA PRO A 66 4.96 3.28 2.92
C PRO A 66 4.16 2.59 4.02
N ALA A 67 4.31 3.02 5.28
CA ALA A 67 3.59 2.43 6.41
C ALA A 67 2.08 2.65 6.28
N MET A 68 1.66 3.84 5.92
CA MET A 68 0.24 4.17 5.74
C MET A 68 -0.38 3.37 4.60
N TYR A 69 0.34 3.21 3.50
CA TYR A 69 -0.19 2.48 2.36
C TYR A 69 -0.32 0.98 2.65
N LEU A 70 0.67 0.40 3.33
CA LEU A 70 0.59 -1.00 3.74
C LEU A 70 -0.63 -1.22 4.63
N GLN A 71 -0.85 -0.36 5.61
CA GLN A 71 -2.01 -0.44 6.49
C GLN A 71 -3.31 -0.31 5.70
N TYR A 72 -3.35 0.61 4.75
CA TYR A 72 -4.51 0.80 3.87
C TYR A 72 -4.84 -0.47 3.10
N GLU A 73 -3.85 -1.13 2.50
CA GLU A 73 -4.10 -2.37 1.77
C GLU A 73 -4.53 -3.50 2.69
N LEU A 74 -3.86 -3.68 3.83
CA LEU A 74 -4.19 -4.76 4.76
C LEU A 74 -5.59 -4.63 5.35
N THR A 75 -6.09 -3.42 5.51
CA THR A 75 -7.47 -3.21 6.02
C THR A 75 -8.53 -3.39 4.96
N ARG A 76 -8.17 -3.43 3.69
CA ARG A 76 -9.11 -3.68 2.59
C ARG A 76 -9.35 -5.15 2.32
N PHE A 77 -8.44 -6.01 2.73
CA PHE A 77 -8.48 -7.44 2.45
C PHE A 77 -9.44 -8.23 3.33
#